data_1337b1cca5cc572f01ba85c7eefc81ac
#
_entry.id   1337b1cca5cc572f01ba85c7eefc81ac
#
_cell.length_a   1.000
_cell.length_b   1.000
_cell.length_c   1.000
_cell.angle_alpha   90.00
_cell.angle_beta   90.00
_cell.angle_gamma   90.00
#
_symmetry.space_group_name_H-M   'P 1'
#
loop_
_entity.id
_entity.type
_entity.pdbx_description
1 polymer ?
#
loop_
_entity_poly.entity_id
_entity_poly.type
_entity_poly.pdbx_seq_one_letter_code
_entity_poly.pdbx_strand_id
1 'polypeptide(L)'
;FMLGFKKKTQDTSPQQDAGGENKVLRFVKDHKKRCIAGVVVLALVVWFVFPSKNKTASTDLNYEQETLGRRDIVNVYDGTGTINPADSYTVKSRVTGTVLTADFELGDTIEKGDVLYTIDSSDVENDLESAQLSVEQAQRSYDDAADAQNIRAKISGEVSSFAVAAGDAVQAGQTVATIRDTSTMLLSVNFPAAEAANFTEGQAAQVMPDTTLEVLNGTIRSVSGADPTANANLLTCTVTIAVPNEGSLTTSQAAMAQINGVSSLDSAHFTYQREETVVAPAAGTVAELCVKEGSFVHQDDVLLRISGKDLKTQEKNAADSLRSAELRMSSAERNVSYYTIDSPISGTIVDKKVKAGDTLSTGDTALQNLCTIYDMSYLELKLNVDELKIRSLKVGQDVEISADAVPGETYKGVISSVLVAGTTANGSTSYPVTVRIDDIGELLPGMNATAKITTASVKNALALPNAALVRGSYVLVTKDSPSAKNADSSMTAPDGYVYVKVTTGISDDDYIEVKSGLQEG
;
A
#
# COMPACT_ATOMS: atom_id res chain seq x y z
N PHE A 1 36.93 -31.90 5.54
CA PHE A 1 36.94 -33.35 5.79
C PHE A 1 36.21 -34.03 4.64
N MET A 2 36.99 -34.69 3.79
CA MET A 2 36.60 -35.59 2.71
C MET A 2 35.99 -36.86 3.27
N LEU A 3 34.95 -37.39 2.55
CA LEU A 3 34.60 -38.80 2.38
C LEU A 3 33.37 -38.80 1.48
N GLY A 4 33.42 -39.15 0.32
CA GLY A 4 33.61 -40.15 -0.67
C GLY A 4 32.69 -41.37 -0.48
N PHE A 5 31.54 -41.46 -1.20
CA PHE A 5 30.90 -42.74 -1.40
C PHE A 5 30.50 -42.96 -2.89
N LYS A 6 30.86 -44.16 -3.35
CA LYS A 6 30.84 -44.73 -4.66
C LYS A 6 29.46 -44.97 -5.26
N LYS A 7 29.38 -44.78 -6.56
CA LYS A 7 28.43 -45.38 -7.52
C LYS A 7 28.23 -46.87 -7.32
N LYS A 8 26.99 -47.33 -7.39
CA LYS A 8 26.64 -48.70 -7.77
C LYS A 8 25.52 -48.65 -8.82
N THR A 9 25.90 -48.88 -10.06
CA THR A 9 25.05 -49.24 -11.18
C THR A 9 24.45 -50.61 -10.93
N GLN A 10 23.15 -50.76 -11.11
CA GLN A 10 22.55 -52.07 -11.37
C GLN A 10 21.65 -51.95 -12.60
N ASP A 11 22.17 -52.56 -13.64
CA ASP A 11 21.57 -52.97 -14.90
C ASP A 11 20.55 -54.08 -14.63
N THR A 12 19.34 -53.92 -15.11
CA THR A 12 18.42 -55.04 -15.31
C THR A 12 17.50 -54.70 -16.49
N SER A 13 17.91 -55.16 -17.64
CA SER A 13 17.06 -55.35 -18.82
C SER A 13 16.22 -56.62 -18.67
N PRO A 14 14.95 -56.65 -19.08
CA PRO A 14 14.22 -57.89 -19.31
C PRO A 14 14.46 -58.35 -20.77
N GLN A 15 14.89 -59.58 -20.90
CA GLN A 15 14.94 -60.37 -22.13
C GLN A 15 13.54 -60.43 -22.77
N GLN A 16 13.48 -60.10 -24.05
CA GLN A 16 12.39 -60.49 -24.94
C GLN A 16 12.77 -61.78 -25.62
N ASP A 17 11.99 -62.82 -25.37
CA ASP A 17 12.02 -64.07 -26.13
C ASP A 17 11.59 -63.83 -27.59
N ALA A 18 12.46 -64.16 -28.49
CA ALA A 18 12.18 -64.24 -29.91
C ALA A 18 11.88 -65.70 -30.26
N GLY A 19 10.75 -65.94 -30.85
CA GLY A 19 10.42 -67.30 -31.33
C GLY A 19 9.11 -67.30 -32.13
N GLY A 20 9.21 -66.95 -33.39
CA GLY A 20 8.14 -67.10 -34.35
C GLY A 20 8.57 -66.90 -35.77
N GLU A 21 9.46 -67.79 -36.27
CA GLU A 21 9.78 -67.82 -37.67
C GLU A 21 8.56 -68.21 -38.52
N ASN A 22 8.10 -67.31 -39.37
CA ASN A 22 7.04 -67.52 -40.36
C ASN A 22 7.39 -68.66 -41.31
N LYS A 23 6.74 -69.78 -41.16
CA LYS A 23 6.83 -71.00 -42.04
C LYS A 23 6.64 -70.68 -43.54
N VAL A 24 6.05 -69.55 -43.90
CA VAL A 24 5.81 -69.07 -45.27
C VAL A 24 7.11 -68.63 -45.95
N LEU A 25 8.00 -67.94 -45.19
CA LEU A 25 9.30 -67.49 -45.76
C LEU A 25 10.30 -68.59 -46.04
N ARG A 26 10.24 -69.72 -45.33
CA ARG A 26 11.05 -70.90 -45.58
C ARG A 26 10.62 -71.62 -46.85
N PHE A 27 9.31 -71.74 -47.08
CA PHE A 27 8.78 -72.40 -48.28
C PHE A 27 9.10 -71.63 -49.57
N VAL A 28 9.13 -70.30 -49.53
CA VAL A 28 9.50 -69.49 -50.72
C VAL A 28 10.98 -69.54 -51.02
N LYS A 29 11.86 -69.78 -50.04
CA LYS A 29 13.29 -69.80 -50.20
C LYS A 29 13.77 -71.12 -50.85
N ASP A 30 13.09 -72.21 -50.53
CA ASP A 30 13.47 -73.56 -51.01
C ASP A 30 12.89 -73.88 -52.41
N HIS A 31 11.86 -73.12 -52.88
CA HIS A 31 11.21 -73.42 -54.14
C HIS A 31 11.18 -72.24 -55.11
N LYS A 32 12.21 -71.37 -55.07
CA LYS A 32 12.31 -70.15 -55.86
C LYS A 32 11.99 -70.28 -57.31
N LYS A 33 12.49 -71.38 -57.96
CA LYS A 33 12.28 -71.64 -59.39
C LYS A 33 10.84 -72.06 -59.75
N ARG A 34 10.10 -72.68 -58.81
CA ARG A 34 8.69 -73.09 -59.03
C ARG A 34 7.72 -71.95 -58.77
N CYS A 35 8.01 -71.08 -57.81
CA CYS A 35 7.19 -69.91 -57.54
C CYS A 35 7.30 -68.86 -58.67
N ILE A 36 8.50 -68.70 -59.25
CA ILE A 36 8.67 -67.77 -60.38
C ILE A 36 7.93 -68.28 -61.63
N ALA A 37 7.97 -69.61 -61.91
CA ALA A 37 7.20 -70.19 -62.99
C ALA A 37 5.70 -70.05 -62.81
N GLY A 38 5.16 -70.16 -61.57
CA GLY A 38 3.75 -69.97 -61.25
C GLY A 38 3.28 -68.52 -61.49
N VAL A 39 4.12 -67.55 -61.10
CA VAL A 39 3.80 -66.12 -61.30
C VAL A 39 3.85 -65.71 -62.76
N VAL A 40 4.79 -66.28 -63.57
CA VAL A 40 4.84 -66.01 -64.99
C VAL A 40 3.63 -66.60 -65.73
N VAL A 41 3.21 -67.81 -65.36
CA VAL A 41 2.00 -68.42 -65.95
C VAL A 41 0.75 -67.64 -65.57
N LEU A 42 0.63 -67.15 -64.35
CA LEU A 42 -0.48 -66.34 -63.88
C LEU A 42 -0.49 -64.97 -64.58
N ALA A 43 0.66 -64.36 -64.81
CA ALA A 43 0.79 -63.13 -65.59
C ALA A 43 0.43 -63.30 -67.04
N LEU A 44 0.79 -64.42 -67.68
CA LEU A 44 0.38 -64.72 -69.05
C LEU A 44 -1.09 -65.06 -69.19
N VAL A 45 -1.71 -65.71 -68.21
CA VAL A 45 -3.16 -65.97 -68.19
C VAL A 45 -3.93 -64.68 -68.01
N VAL A 46 -3.47 -63.79 -67.13
CA VAL A 46 -4.09 -62.47 -66.95
C VAL A 46 -3.95 -61.60 -68.18
N TRP A 47 -2.83 -61.68 -68.90
CA TRP A 47 -2.59 -60.98 -70.18
C TRP A 47 -3.48 -61.51 -71.32
N PHE A 48 -3.80 -62.81 -71.30
CA PHE A 48 -4.61 -63.43 -72.38
C PHE A 48 -6.13 -63.38 -72.11
N VAL A 49 -6.55 -63.27 -70.89
CA VAL A 49 -7.99 -63.28 -70.49
C VAL A 49 -8.59 -61.85 -70.42
N PHE A 50 -7.74 -60.82 -70.27
CA PHE A 50 -8.20 -59.43 -70.24
C PHE A 50 -7.65 -58.65 -71.43
N PRO A 51 -8.31 -58.65 -72.60
CA PRO A 51 -7.99 -57.70 -73.64
C PRO A 51 -8.28 -56.28 -73.14
N SER A 52 -7.20 -55.51 -73.07
CA SER A 52 -7.25 -54.10 -72.79
C SER A 52 -8.15 -53.40 -73.83
N LYS A 53 -9.42 -53.25 -73.45
CA LYS A 53 -10.26 -52.30 -74.15
C LYS A 53 -10.00 -50.92 -73.54
N ASN A 54 -9.20 -50.10 -74.21
CA ASN A 54 -9.19 -48.67 -73.99
C ASN A 54 -10.63 -48.11 -74.20
N LYS A 55 -11.40 -48.12 -73.17
CA LYS A 55 -12.54 -47.20 -73.05
C LYS A 55 -11.99 -45.92 -72.49
N THR A 56 -11.91 -44.88 -73.31
CA THR A 56 -11.92 -43.49 -72.86
C THR A 56 -13.18 -43.35 -72.01
N ALA A 57 -13.02 -43.43 -70.68
CA ALA A 57 -14.08 -43.06 -69.79
C ALA A 57 -14.16 -41.52 -69.87
N SER A 58 -15.11 -41.05 -70.63
CA SER A 58 -15.65 -39.72 -70.39
C SER A 58 -16.24 -39.77 -68.98
N THR A 59 -15.50 -39.26 -68.03
CA THR A 59 -16.06 -38.95 -66.69
C THR A 59 -17.00 -37.78 -66.93
N ASP A 60 -18.29 -38.08 -67.05
CA ASP A 60 -19.31 -37.08 -66.90
C ASP A 60 -19.16 -36.57 -65.47
N LEU A 61 -18.36 -35.53 -65.29
CA LEU A 61 -18.29 -34.77 -64.07
C LEU A 61 -19.66 -34.02 -63.98
N ASN A 62 -20.52 -34.55 -63.15
CA ASN A 62 -21.79 -33.88 -62.83
C ASN A 62 -21.46 -32.67 -61.96
N TYR A 63 -21.38 -31.50 -62.59
CA TYR A 63 -21.16 -30.24 -61.89
C TYR A 63 -22.48 -29.79 -61.27
N GLU A 64 -22.48 -29.58 -59.97
CA GLU A 64 -23.58 -28.89 -59.29
C GLU A 64 -23.51 -27.41 -59.67
N GLN A 65 -24.59 -26.90 -60.22
CA GLN A 65 -24.67 -25.50 -60.64
C GLN A 65 -25.41 -24.68 -59.60
N GLU A 66 -24.82 -23.60 -59.15
CA GLU A 66 -25.41 -22.67 -58.22
C GLU A 66 -25.44 -21.28 -58.87
N THR A 67 -26.58 -20.56 -58.68
CA THR A 67 -26.73 -19.17 -59.12
C THR A 67 -26.07 -18.23 -58.13
N LEU A 68 -25.26 -17.33 -58.68
CA LEU A 68 -24.53 -16.35 -57.87
C LEU A 68 -25.49 -15.29 -57.31
N GLY A 69 -25.61 -15.22 -56.01
CA GLY A 69 -26.46 -14.30 -55.27
C GLY A 69 -25.70 -13.39 -54.34
N ARG A 70 -26.41 -12.39 -53.79
CA ARG A 70 -25.84 -11.51 -52.79
C ARG A 70 -26.23 -11.96 -51.39
N ARG A 71 -25.23 -11.94 -50.47
CA ARG A 71 -25.43 -12.24 -49.07
C ARG A 71 -24.44 -11.49 -48.21
N ASP A 72 -24.70 -11.48 -46.92
CA ASP A 72 -23.75 -10.98 -45.96
C ASP A 72 -22.71 -12.07 -45.69
N ILE A 73 -21.44 -11.71 -45.75
CA ILE A 73 -20.30 -12.62 -45.44
C ILE A 73 -19.63 -12.08 -44.19
N VAL A 74 -19.52 -12.93 -43.16
CA VAL A 74 -18.93 -12.58 -41.89
C VAL A 74 -17.80 -13.59 -41.61
N ASN A 75 -16.59 -13.11 -41.54
CA ASN A 75 -15.46 -13.91 -41.13
C ASN A 75 -15.35 -13.88 -39.61
N VAL A 76 -15.50 -15.04 -38.97
CA VAL A 76 -15.49 -15.20 -37.54
C VAL A 76 -14.24 -15.97 -37.14
N TYR A 77 -13.64 -15.58 -36.03
CA TYR A 77 -12.62 -16.33 -35.34
C TYR A 77 -13.23 -16.97 -34.09
N ASP A 78 -13.19 -18.29 -34.01
CA ASP A 78 -13.59 -19.04 -32.82
C ASP A 78 -12.35 -19.34 -31.97
N GLY A 79 -12.36 -18.89 -30.72
CA GLY A 79 -11.29 -19.14 -29.77
C GLY A 79 -11.86 -19.66 -28.46
N THR A 80 -11.17 -20.62 -27.85
CA THR A 80 -11.54 -21.14 -26.53
C THR A 80 -10.61 -20.59 -25.46
N GLY A 81 -11.15 -20.37 -24.27
CA GLY A 81 -10.37 -19.85 -23.14
C GLY A 81 -11.04 -20.11 -21.80
N THR A 82 -10.38 -19.64 -20.75
CA THR A 82 -10.89 -19.75 -19.39
C THR A 82 -11.31 -18.39 -18.87
N ILE A 83 -12.45 -18.35 -18.22
CA ILE A 83 -12.98 -17.16 -17.54
C ILE A 83 -12.23 -16.94 -16.25
N ASN A 84 -11.75 -15.72 -16.04
CA ASN A 84 -11.04 -15.28 -14.85
C ASN A 84 -11.78 -14.10 -14.20
N PRO A 85 -11.61 -13.85 -12.90
CA PRO A 85 -12.11 -12.63 -12.28
C PRO A 85 -11.36 -11.39 -12.80
N ALA A 86 -11.91 -10.22 -12.57
CA ALA A 86 -11.28 -8.93 -12.90
C ALA A 86 -9.92 -8.78 -12.20
N ASP A 87 -9.85 -9.16 -10.93
CA ASP A 87 -8.63 -9.25 -10.14
C ASP A 87 -8.73 -10.43 -9.15
N SER A 88 -7.59 -10.91 -8.72
CA SER A 88 -7.48 -12.00 -7.74
C SER A 88 -6.36 -11.70 -6.78
N TYR A 89 -6.70 -11.57 -5.51
CA TYR A 89 -5.71 -11.29 -4.49
C TYR A 89 -5.69 -12.37 -3.42
N THR A 90 -4.51 -12.94 -3.19
CA THR A 90 -4.29 -13.86 -2.07
C THR A 90 -3.69 -13.07 -0.90
N VAL A 91 -4.46 -12.93 0.17
CA VAL A 91 -4.08 -12.26 1.40
C VAL A 91 -3.05 -13.12 2.14
N LYS A 92 -1.95 -12.48 2.55
CA LYS A 92 -0.84 -13.13 3.24
C LYS A 92 -0.53 -12.40 4.54
N SER A 93 -0.17 -13.15 5.58
CA SER A 93 0.39 -12.55 6.78
C SER A 93 1.86 -12.16 6.58
N ARG A 94 2.25 -11.06 7.23
CA ARG A 94 3.65 -10.63 7.37
C ARG A 94 4.20 -10.92 8.75
N VAL A 95 3.33 -11.34 9.67
CA VAL A 95 3.64 -11.59 11.08
C VAL A 95 3.21 -12.98 11.49
N THR A 96 3.80 -13.46 12.57
CA THR A 96 3.44 -14.71 13.24
C THR A 96 2.66 -14.39 14.51
N GLY A 97 1.83 -15.29 14.94
CA GLY A 97 1.01 -15.12 16.14
C GLY A 97 -0.29 -15.89 16.06
N THR A 98 -1.11 -15.80 17.09
CA THR A 98 -2.43 -16.43 17.13
C THR A 98 -3.47 -15.50 16.50
N VAL A 99 -4.28 -16.02 15.59
CA VAL A 99 -5.38 -15.28 14.98
C VAL A 99 -6.50 -15.14 16.01
N LEU A 100 -6.85 -13.90 16.36
CA LEU A 100 -7.91 -13.58 17.32
C LEU A 100 -9.28 -13.59 16.64
N THR A 101 -9.39 -12.92 15.50
CA THR A 101 -10.66 -12.82 14.74
C THR A 101 -10.48 -13.15 13.27
N ALA A 102 -11.53 -13.72 12.68
CA ALA A 102 -11.67 -13.98 11.24
C ALA A 102 -13.17 -14.02 10.92
N ASP A 103 -13.86 -12.88 11.07
CA ASP A 103 -15.33 -12.76 11.15
C ASP A 103 -15.99 -12.65 9.77
N PHE A 104 -15.52 -13.44 8.81
CA PHE A 104 -16.10 -13.55 7.47
C PHE A 104 -16.16 -15.02 7.05
N GLU A 105 -17.01 -15.35 6.09
CA GLU A 105 -17.18 -16.72 5.58
C GLU A 105 -16.92 -16.80 4.06
N LEU A 106 -16.85 -18.03 3.55
CA LEU A 106 -16.73 -18.26 2.11
C LEU A 106 -17.99 -17.76 1.40
N GLY A 107 -17.83 -16.96 0.37
CA GLY A 107 -18.92 -16.35 -0.40
C GLY A 107 -19.30 -14.95 0.07
N ASP A 108 -18.76 -14.46 1.18
CA ASP A 108 -19.02 -13.11 1.64
C ASP A 108 -18.42 -12.08 0.69
N THR A 109 -19.14 -10.99 0.49
CA THR A 109 -18.66 -9.81 -0.23
C THR A 109 -18.07 -8.83 0.76
N ILE A 110 -16.85 -8.39 0.49
CA ILE A 110 -16.09 -7.45 1.31
C ILE A 110 -15.70 -6.22 0.52
N GLU A 111 -15.49 -5.11 1.20
CA GLU A 111 -14.97 -3.88 0.63
C GLU A 111 -13.47 -3.73 0.89
N LYS A 112 -12.81 -2.95 0.03
CA LYS A 112 -11.41 -2.61 0.25
C LYS A 112 -11.24 -1.82 1.55
N GLY A 113 -10.37 -2.32 2.44
CA GLY A 113 -10.10 -1.75 3.76
C GLY A 113 -10.86 -2.42 4.89
N ASP A 114 -11.77 -3.37 4.60
CA ASP A 114 -12.41 -4.16 5.63
C ASP A 114 -11.38 -5.05 6.36
N VAL A 115 -11.50 -5.11 7.68
CA VAL A 115 -10.64 -5.96 8.51
C VAL A 115 -11.02 -7.42 8.31
N LEU A 116 -10.06 -8.21 7.84
CA LEU A 116 -10.24 -9.64 7.62
C LEU A 116 -9.76 -10.47 8.81
N TYR A 117 -8.58 -10.13 9.31
CA TYR A 117 -7.96 -10.85 10.42
C TYR A 117 -7.38 -9.89 11.42
N THR A 118 -7.53 -10.21 12.69
CA THR A 118 -6.71 -9.64 13.76
C THR A 118 -5.85 -10.74 14.36
N ILE A 119 -4.57 -10.45 14.54
CA ILE A 119 -3.60 -11.37 15.13
C ILE A 119 -3.22 -10.80 16.49
N ASP A 120 -2.89 -11.64 17.46
CA ASP A 120 -2.47 -11.21 18.79
C ASP A 120 -1.24 -10.31 18.70
N SER A 121 -1.42 -9.05 19.07
CA SER A 121 -0.44 -7.95 19.01
C SER A 121 0.12 -7.58 20.37
N SER A 122 -0.24 -8.31 21.45
CA SER A 122 0.05 -7.93 22.82
C SER A 122 1.55 -7.64 23.07
N ASP A 123 2.45 -8.43 22.49
CA ASP A 123 3.89 -8.23 22.66
C ASP A 123 4.38 -6.96 21.94
N VAL A 124 3.89 -6.69 20.73
CA VAL A 124 4.32 -5.52 19.97
C VAL A 124 3.61 -4.23 20.41
N GLU A 125 2.46 -4.33 21.05
CA GLU A 125 1.81 -3.19 21.73
C GLU A 125 2.62 -2.74 22.95
N ASN A 126 3.17 -3.66 23.72
CA ASN A 126 4.12 -3.35 24.80
C ASN A 126 5.39 -2.67 24.26
N ASP A 127 5.89 -3.12 23.10
CA ASP A 127 7.03 -2.49 22.43
C ASP A 127 6.67 -1.06 21.98
N LEU A 128 5.46 -0.84 21.47
CA LEU A 128 4.97 0.49 21.10
C LEU A 128 4.86 1.40 22.32
N GLU A 129 4.28 0.94 23.42
CA GLU A 129 4.19 1.71 24.67
C GLU A 129 5.60 2.09 25.18
N SER A 130 6.54 1.15 25.16
CA SER A 130 7.94 1.41 25.52
C SER A 130 8.60 2.46 24.61
N ALA A 131 8.31 2.41 23.31
CA ALA A 131 8.79 3.40 22.36
C ALA A 131 8.17 4.79 22.60
N GLN A 132 6.87 4.85 22.93
CA GLN A 132 6.17 6.10 23.29
C GLN A 132 6.79 6.74 24.54
N LEU A 133 7.02 5.97 25.58
CA LEU A 133 7.71 6.44 26.79
C LEU A 133 9.12 6.96 26.49
N SER A 134 9.82 6.32 25.56
CA SER A 134 11.15 6.76 25.11
C SER A 134 11.11 8.10 24.39
N VAL A 135 10.08 8.34 23.56
CA VAL A 135 9.85 9.65 22.89
C VAL A 135 9.56 10.71 23.93
N GLU A 136 8.67 10.43 24.88
CA GLU A 136 8.32 11.38 25.95
C GLU A 136 9.54 11.78 26.81
N GLN A 137 10.39 10.80 27.14
CA GLN A 137 11.63 11.06 27.86
C GLN A 137 12.61 11.91 27.03
N ALA A 138 12.76 11.58 25.74
CA ALA A 138 13.64 12.32 24.85
C ALA A 138 13.11 13.74 24.58
N GLN A 139 11.79 13.93 24.50
CA GLN A 139 11.15 15.24 24.37
C GLN A 139 11.45 16.10 25.61
N ARG A 140 11.24 15.58 26.80
CA ARG A 140 11.59 16.32 28.03
C ARG A 140 13.07 16.73 28.04
N SER A 141 13.97 15.83 27.64
CA SER A 141 15.40 16.13 27.58
C SER A 141 15.74 17.19 26.54
N TYR A 142 15.01 17.21 25.43
CA TYR A 142 15.14 18.26 24.40
C TYR A 142 14.63 19.61 24.92
N ASP A 143 13.46 19.63 25.55
CA ASP A 143 12.88 20.84 26.12
C ASP A 143 13.79 21.44 27.21
N ASP A 144 14.34 20.59 28.08
CA ASP A 144 15.31 21.01 29.11
C ASP A 144 16.59 21.59 28.47
N ALA A 145 17.11 20.95 27.42
CA ALA A 145 18.30 21.41 26.73
C ALA A 145 18.07 22.73 25.97
N ALA A 146 16.89 22.87 25.36
CA ALA A 146 16.49 24.11 24.67
C ALA A 146 16.24 25.23 25.69
N ASP A 147 15.60 24.91 26.83
CA ASP A 147 15.30 25.89 27.88
C ASP A 147 16.54 26.32 28.67
N ALA A 148 17.60 25.49 28.70
CA ALA A 148 18.87 25.83 29.32
C ALA A 148 19.55 27.10 28.75
N GLN A 149 19.16 27.52 27.55
CA GLN A 149 19.59 28.77 26.94
C GLN A 149 18.83 29.99 27.48
N ASN A 150 17.63 29.81 28.07
CA ASN A 150 16.78 30.85 28.60
C ASN A 150 16.93 30.91 30.12
N ILE A 151 17.34 32.04 30.63
CA ILE A 151 17.39 32.25 32.08
C ILE A 151 16.11 32.96 32.48
N ARG A 152 15.30 32.28 33.32
CA ARG A 152 13.93 32.69 33.66
C ARG A 152 13.83 33.23 35.06
N ALA A 153 12.82 34.06 35.30
CA ALA A 153 12.48 34.56 36.59
C ALA A 153 11.96 33.43 37.50
N LYS A 154 12.54 33.28 38.69
CA LYS A 154 12.08 32.27 39.66
C LYS A 154 10.90 32.71 40.48
N ILE A 155 10.67 34.00 40.57
CA ILE A 155 9.53 34.64 41.26
C ILE A 155 9.00 35.78 40.41
N SER A 156 7.72 36.16 40.65
CA SER A 156 7.19 37.41 40.12
C SER A 156 7.70 38.59 40.97
N GLY A 157 8.10 39.66 40.30
CA GLY A 157 8.61 40.84 40.98
C GLY A 157 9.34 41.82 40.03
N GLU A 158 10.00 42.81 40.61
CA GLU A 158 10.79 43.79 39.87
C GLU A 158 12.25 43.32 39.75
N VAL A 159 12.82 43.41 38.55
CA VAL A 159 14.24 43.14 38.33
C VAL A 159 15.06 44.27 38.96
N SER A 160 15.66 43.99 40.10
CA SER A 160 16.46 44.99 40.86
C SER A 160 17.77 45.30 40.18
N SER A 161 18.45 44.32 39.66
CA SER A 161 19.75 44.52 38.97
C SER A 161 20.11 43.32 38.09
N PHE A 162 20.87 43.61 37.03
CA PHE A 162 21.62 42.59 36.33
C PHE A 162 23.11 42.67 36.76
N ALA A 163 23.69 41.51 37.06
CA ALA A 163 25.11 41.40 37.39
C ALA A 163 25.95 41.19 36.12
N VAL A 164 25.31 41.10 34.96
CA VAL A 164 25.92 40.80 33.66
C VAL A 164 25.31 41.68 32.54
N ALA A 165 26.09 41.94 31.51
CA ALA A 165 25.68 42.67 30.29
C ALA A 165 25.69 41.75 29.06
N ALA A 166 25.01 42.16 27.99
CA ALA A 166 25.08 41.47 26.71
C ALA A 166 26.53 41.39 26.21
N GLY A 167 26.99 40.19 25.86
CA GLY A 167 28.37 39.88 25.47
C GLY A 167 29.22 39.31 26.58
N ASP A 168 28.82 39.39 27.83
CA ASP A 168 29.57 38.85 28.98
C ASP A 168 29.58 37.33 29.00
N ALA A 169 30.71 36.77 29.42
CA ALA A 169 30.82 35.32 29.68
C ALA A 169 30.31 35.02 31.09
N VAL A 170 29.46 34.02 31.19
CA VAL A 170 28.91 33.53 32.47
C VAL A 170 29.28 32.08 32.71
N GLN A 171 29.42 31.74 33.99
CA GLN A 171 29.70 30.38 34.46
C GLN A 171 28.42 29.76 35.08
N ALA A 172 28.33 28.43 35.06
CA ALA A 172 27.25 27.75 35.78
C ALA A 172 27.27 28.13 37.29
N GLY A 173 26.09 28.47 37.83
CA GLY A 173 25.93 28.93 39.21
C GLY A 173 26.25 30.39 39.47
N GLN A 174 26.72 31.15 38.48
CA GLN A 174 26.98 32.58 38.59
C GLN A 174 25.66 33.36 38.64
N THR A 175 25.54 34.29 39.64
CA THR A 175 24.39 35.20 39.72
C THR A 175 24.36 36.13 38.52
N VAL A 176 23.20 36.22 37.85
CA VAL A 176 22.98 37.05 36.65
C VAL A 176 21.96 38.17 36.87
N ALA A 177 20.99 37.96 37.74
CA ALA A 177 20.00 38.96 38.08
C ALA A 177 19.49 38.79 39.52
N THR A 178 18.89 39.85 40.07
CA THR A 178 18.18 39.80 41.34
C THR A 178 16.76 40.32 41.10
N ILE A 179 15.76 39.55 41.57
CA ILE A 179 14.36 39.89 41.48
C ILE A 179 13.83 40.09 42.89
N ARG A 180 13.03 41.12 43.08
CA ARG A 180 12.41 41.48 44.36
C ARG A 180 10.92 41.59 44.21
N ASP A 181 10.20 40.98 45.11
CA ASP A 181 8.77 41.23 45.24
C ASP A 181 8.57 42.52 46.00
N THR A 182 8.30 43.58 45.27
CA THR A 182 8.09 44.91 45.83
C THR A 182 6.59 45.18 46.14
N SER A 183 5.70 44.23 45.82
CA SER A 183 4.25 44.40 46.02
C SER A 183 3.84 44.42 47.51
N THR A 184 4.61 43.78 48.32
CA THR A 184 4.40 43.67 49.78
C THR A 184 5.72 43.80 50.50
N MET A 185 5.76 44.69 51.47
CA MET A 185 6.93 44.87 52.33
C MET A 185 6.65 44.22 53.68
N LEU A 186 7.67 43.65 54.27
CA LEU A 186 7.63 43.07 55.62
C LEU A 186 8.26 44.02 56.61
N LEU A 187 7.56 44.25 57.72
CA LEU A 187 8.09 44.95 58.87
C LEU A 187 8.15 44.00 60.05
N SER A 188 9.34 43.74 60.58
CA SER A 188 9.55 42.89 61.73
C SER A 188 9.95 43.74 62.94
N VAL A 189 9.00 43.91 63.88
CA VAL A 189 9.13 44.75 65.06
C VAL A 189 8.81 43.97 66.34
N ASN A 190 9.36 44.42 67.46
CA ASN A 190 9.22 43.74 68.73
C ASN A 190 8.08 44.31 69.55
N PHE A 191 7.28 43.43 70.12
CA PHE A 191 6.21 43.73 71.07
C PHE A 191 6.44 43.04 72.40
N PRO A 192 5.89 43.57 73.50
CA PRO A 192 5.88 42.87 74.78
C PRO A 192 5.22 41.50 74.65
N ALA A 193 5.88 40.43 75.15
CA ALA A 193 5.39 39.06 74.96
C ALA A 193 4.00 38.84 75.59
N ALA A 194 3.66 39.55 76.68
CA ALA A 194 2.35 39.44 77.31
C ALA A 194 1.23 39.92 76.41
N GLU A 195 1.44 40.95 75.61
CA GLU A 195 0.48 41.49 74.67
C GLU A 195 0.48 40.69 73.35
N ALA A 196 1.66 40.34 72.88
CA ALA A 196 1.84 39.57 71.63
C ALA A 196 1.24 38.15 71.67
N ALA A 197 1.07 37.58 72.88
CA ALA A 197 0.38 36.30 73.07
C ALA A 197 -1.09 36.32 72.59
N ASN A 198 -1.69 37.50 72.45
CA ASN A 198 -3.05 37.67 71.96
C ASN A 198 -3.11 38.01 70.45
N PHE A 199 -1.99 38.13 69.80
CA PHE A 199 -1.95 38.43 68.37
C PHE A 199 -2.10 37.15 67.55
N THR A 200 -2.85 37.24 66.47
CA THR A 200 -3.12 36.12 65.58
C THR A 200 -2.68 36.46 64.15
N GLU A 201 -2.22 35.46 63.43
CA GLU A 201 -1.94 35.62 62.01
C GLU A 201 -3.21 36.08 61.24
N GLY A 202 -3.01 36.98 60.24
CA GLY A 202 -4.10 37.61 59.51
C GLY A 202 -4.76 38.80 60.23
N GLN A 203 -4.42 39.10 61.48
CA GLN A 203 -4.95 40.26 62.21
C GLN A 203 -4.42 41.57 61.62
N ALA A 204 -5.25 42.60 61.59
CA ALA A 204 -4.87 43.91 61.08
C ALA A 204 -3.89 44.61 62.02
N ALA A 205 -2.91 45.28 61.46
CA ALA A 205 -1.93 46.10 62.15
C ALA A 205 -1.86 47.49 61.49
N GLN A 206 -1.62 48.51 62.26
CA GLN A 206 -1.33 49.86 61.74
C GLN A 206 0.18 50.06 61.75
N VAL A 207 0.71 50.53 60.64
CA VAL A 207 2.17 50.75 60.49
C VAL A 207 2.38 52.23 60.18
N MET A 208 3.29 52.82 60.94
CA MET A 208 3.61 54.26 60.90
C MET A 208 5.05 54.42 60.45
N PRO A 209 5.32 54.72 59.20
CA PRO A 209 6.68 55.00 58.69
C PRO A 209 7.20 56.30 59.32
N ASP A 210 8.50 56.31 59.66
CA ASP A 210 9.17 57.48 60.27
C ASP A 210 9.26 58.67 59.32
N THR A 211 9.08 58.46 58.02
CA THR A 211 9.25 59.49 56.97
C THR A 211 7.94 60.11 56.53
N THR A 212 6.81 59.56 56.93
CA THR A 212 5.49 60.01 56.51
C THR A 212 4.55 60.07 57.74
N LEU A 213 3.53 60.94 57.70
CA LEU A 213 2.48 60.97 58.76
C LEU A 213 1.30 60.05 58.42
N GLU A 214 1.44 59.24 57.35
CA GLU A 214 0.43 58.28 56.89
C GLU A 214 0.47 57.01 57.73
N VAL A 215 -0.70 56.49 58.07
CA VAL A 215 -0.86 55.20 58.74
C VAL A 215 -1.18 54.19 57.68
N LEU A 216 -0.31 53.20 57.49
CA LEU A 216 -0.50 52.14 56.55
C LEU A 216 -1.19 50.96 57.22
N ASN A 217 -2.08 50.30 56.48
CA ASN A 217 -2.72 49.07 56.94
C ASN A 217 -1.88 47.86 56.57
N GLY A 218 -1.46 47.10 57.56
CA GLY A 218 -0.75 45.84 57.40
C GLY A 218 -1.55 44.68 58.00
N THR A 219 -1.10 43.49 57.78
CA THR A 219 -1.63 42.26 58.35
C THR A 219 -0.49 41.46 59.01
N ILE A 220 -0.75 40.89 60.19
CA ILE A 220 0.21 40.04 60.86
C ILE A 220 0.44 38.78 60.03
N ARG A 221 1.65 38.54 59.64
CA ARG A 221 2.07 37.34 58.92
C ARG A 221 2.54 36.24 59.85
N SER A 222 3.32 36.60 60.88
CA SER A 222 3.81 35.65 61.87
C SER A 222 4.12 36.35 63.21
N VAL A 223 4.01 35.61 64.27
CA VAL A 223 4.39 36.01 65.61
C VAL A 223 5.43 35.00 66.10
N SER A 224 6.63 35.47 66.44
CA SER A 224 7.70 34.59 66.97
C SER A 224 7.43 34.19 68.41
N GLY A 225 8.09 33.12 68.87
CA GLY A 225 8.14 32.81 70.32
C GLY A 225 8.81 33.92 71.12
N ALA A 226 8.53 33.95 72.41
CA ALA A 226 9.09 34.95 73.32
C ALA A 226 10.63 34.77 73.50
N ASP A 227 11.34 35.83 73.19
CA ASP A 227 12.81 35.90 73.36
C ASP A 227 13.19 36.96 74.43
N PRO A 228 14.18 36.67 75.28
CA PRO A 228 14.70 37.67 76.22
C PRO A 228 15.55 38.71 75.47
N THR A 229 15.13 39.97 75.48
CA THR A 229 15.95 41.05 74.97
C THR A 229 17.17 41.31 75.83
N ALA A 230 18.33 41.57 75.18
CA ALA A 230 19.64 41.67 75.81
C ALA A 230 19.79 42.82 76.85
N ASN A 231 18.85 43.80 76.97
CA ASN A 231 19.06 44.99 77.80
C ASN A 231 18.00 45.31 78.86
N ALA A 232 16.98 44.50 79.14
CA ALA A 232 15.92 44.94 80.02
C ALA A 232 15.07 43.90 80.78
N ASN A 233 15.44 42.69 80.94
CA ASN A 233 14.56 41.67 81.59
C ASN A 233 13.11 41.62 81.05
N LEU A 234 12.91 42.11 79.80
CA LEU A 234 11.62 42.11 79.13
C LEU A 234 11.58 40.99 78.11
N LEU A 235 10.59 40.15 78.24
CA LEU A 235 10.30 39.16 77.19
C LEU A 235 9.60 39.86 76.04
N THR A 236 10.14 39.70 74.82
CA THR A 236 9.57 40.28 73.61
C THR A 236 9.26 39.18 72.60
N CYS A 237 8.28 39.43 71.74
CA CYS A 237 7.97 38.64 70.55
C CYS A 237 8.18 39.50 69.34
N THR A 238 8.87 38.98 68.33
CA THR A 238 8.98 39.66 67.05
C THR A 238 7.74 39.34 66.23
N VAL A 239 7.02 40.40 65.82
CA VAL A 239 5.85 40.29 64.96
C VAL A 239 6.22 40.79 63.57
N THR A 240 6.06 39.91 62.57
CA THR A 240 6.26 40.26 61.18
C THR A 240 4.91 40.67 60.57
N ILE A 241 4.85 41.90 60.07
CA ILE A 241 3.66 42.51 59.50
C ILE A 241 3.88 42.67 58.01
N ALA A 242 2.96 42.17 57.20
CA ALA A 242 2.94 42.37 55.76
C ALA A 242 2.18 43.63 55.43
N VAL A 243 2.79 44.59 54.73
CA VAL A 243 2.24 45.87 54.36
C VAL A 243 2.19 45.94 52.82
N PRO A 244 1.00 46.07 52.23
CA PRO A 244 0.89 46.31 50.77
C PRO A 244 1.66 47.56 50.38
N ASN A 245 2.46 47.48 49.32
CA ASN A 245 3.25 48.59 48.81
C ASN A 245 2.74 49.05 47.46
N GLU A 246 2.16 50.21 47.41
CA GLU A 246 1.70 50.86 46.18
C GLU A 246 2.84 51.62 45.46
N GLY A 247 4.10 51.32 45.82
CA GLY A 247 5.31 51.87 45.21
C GLY A 247 6.02 52.96 46.02
N SER A 248 5.54 53.29 47.23
CA SER A 248 6.09 54.34 48.09
C SER A 248 7.04 53.86 49.18
N LEU A 249 6.99 52.54 49.50
CA LEU A 249 7.80 51.94 50.59
C LEU A 249 9.13 51.41 50.05
N THR A 250 10.19 51.73 50.76
CA THR A 250 11.56 51.26 50.49
C THR A 250 12.22 50.64 51.70
N THR A 251 13.26 49.83 51.49
CA THR A 251 14.02 49.20 52.60
C THR A 251 14.84 50.21 53.43
N SER A 252 14.99 51.47 52.97
CA SER A 252 15.65 52.53 53.72
C SER A 252 14.75 53.22 54.74
N GLN A 253 13.44 53.01 54.66
CA GLN A 253 12.49 53.54 55.60
C GLN A 253 12.33 52.65 56.80
N ALA A 254 12.29 53.26 57.99
CA ALA A 254 11.93 52.56 59.22
C ALA A 254 10.49 52.87 59.60
N ALA A 255 9.86 51.98 60.34
CA ALA A 255 8.48 52.17 60.80
C ALA A 255 8.29 51.53 62.18
N MET A 256 7.33 52.08 62.91
CA MET A 256 6.72 51.47 64.09
C MET A 256 5.39 50.83 63.73
N ALA A 257 4.91 49.89 64.52
CA ALA A 257 3.58 49.31 64.33
C ALA A 257 2.78 49.36 65.57
N GLN A 258 1.42 49.45 65.40
CA GLN A 258 0.46 49.37 66.45
C GLN A 258 -0.59 48.29 66.16
N ILE A 259 -0.81 47.41 67.13
CA ILE A 259 -1.74 46.29 67.02
C ILE A 259 -2.67 46.36 68.24
N ASN A 260 -3.98 46.44 68.02
CA ASN A 260 -4.99 46.58 69.08
C ASN A 260 -4.69 47.72 70.11
N GLY A 261 -4.09 48.81 69.61
CA GLY A 261 -3.74 49.94 70.48
C GLY A 261 -2.36 49.76 71.20
N VAL A 262 -1.69 48.65 71.06
CA VAL A 262 -0.34 48.43 71.59
C VAL A 262 0.69 48.79 70.54
N SER A 263 1.62 49.69 70.88
CA SER A 263 2.71 50.08 69.96
C SER A 263 3.91 49.15 70.13
N SER A 264 4.68 48.95 69.00
CA SER A 264 5.92 48.27 69.03
C SER A 264 6.96 48.95 69.93
N LEU A 265 7.87 48.22 70.49
CA LEU A 265 8.92 48.71 71.38
C LEU A 265 10.07 49.40 70.63
N ASP A 266 10.21 49.08 69.35
CA ASP A 266 11.24 49.57 68.45
C ASP A 266 10.66 49.92 67.09
N SER A 267 11.46 50.61 66.30
CA SER A 267 11.26 50.76 64.86
C SER A 267 12.19 49.82 64.09
N ALA A 268 11.72 49.32 62.98
CA ALA A 268 12.54 48.46 62.11
C ALA A 268 12.42 48.91 60.64
N HIS A 269 13.42 48.57 59.87
CA HIS A 269 13.38 48.84 58.42
C HIS A 269 12.50 47.81 57.72
N PHE A 270 11.83 48.23 56.64
CA PHE A 270 11.11 47.32 55.79
C PHE A 270 12.07 46.37 55.05
N THR A 271 11.63 45.17 54.82
CA THR A 271 12.32 44.17 53.99
C THR A 271 11.38 43.72 52.90
N TYR A 272 11.94 43.25 51.81
CA TYR A 272 11.12 42.68 50.72
C TYR A 272 10.48 41.38 51.19
N GLN A 273 9.30 41.07 50.73
CA GLN A 273 8.60 39.83 51.03
C GLN A 273 9.40 38.64 50.49
N ARG A 274 9.95 38.78 49.29
CA ARG A 274 10.80 37.80 48.63
C ARG A 274 11.88 38.53 47.82
N GLU A 275 13.07 38.10 47.94
CA GLU A 275 14.22 38.47 47.09
C GLU A 275 14.89 37.20 46.64
N GLU A 276 15.05 37.01 45.36
CA GLU A 276 15.61 35.83 44.76
C GLU A 276 16.73 36.18 43.81
N THR A 277 17.85 35.51 43.94
CA THR A 277 18.95 35.64 42.98
C THR A 277 18.79 34.58 41.90
N VAL A 278 18.78 35.02 40.65
CA VAL A 278 18.72 34.18 39.50
C VAL A 278 20.15 33.86 39.08
N VAL A 279 20.46 32.57 38.95
CA VAL A 279 21.80 32.09 38.56
C VAL A 279 21.77 31.44 37.18
N ALA A 280 22.89 31.53 36.46
CA ALA A 280 23.04 30.86 35.17
C ALA A 280 23.03 29.34 35.35
N PRO A 281 22.21 28.56 34.64
CA PRO A 281 22.17 27.10 34.76
C PRO A 281 23.39 26.45 34.10
N ALA A 282 24.02 27.12 33.13
CA ALA A 282 25.15 26.62 32.37
C ALA A 282 26.14 27.73 32.02
N ALA A 283 27.35 27.37 31.61
CA ALA A 283 28.34 28.31 31.09
C ALA A 283 27.99 28.74 29.67
N GLY A 284 28.21 30.04 29.37
CA GLY A 284 27.91 30.56 28.05
C GLY A 284 28.26 32.05 27.93
N THR A 285 27.82 32.66 26.88
CA THR A 285 27.92 34.13 26.66
C THR A 285 26.48 34.68 26.63
N VAL A 286 26.24 35.78 27.34
CA VAL A 286 24.95 36.47 27.32
C VAL A 286 24.69 36.99 25.90
N ALA A 287 23.72 36.43 25.23
CA ALA A 287 23.32 36.81 23.86
C ALA A 287 22.51 38.11 23.88
N GLU A 288 21.52 38.19 24.76
CA GLU A 288 20.65 39.37 24.91
C GLU A 288 20.04 39.43 26.31
N LEU A 289 19.69 40.63 26.75
CA LEU A 289 18.81 40.84 27.88
C LEU A 289 17.38 41.08 27.35
N CYS A 290 16.44 40.24 27.78
CA CYS A 290 15.05 40.30 27.29
C CYS A 290 14.23 41.36 28.05
N VAL A 291 14.67 41.73 29.24
CA VAL A 291 14.01 42.72 30.13
C VAL A 291 15.04 43.72 30.63
N LYS A 292 14.56 44.85 31.14
CA LYS A 292 15.42 45.92 31.68
C LYS A 292 15.35 45.94 33.20
N GLU A 293 16.38 46.51 33.83
CA GLU A 293 16.30 46.83 35.27
C GLU A 293 15.10 47.75 35.56
N GLY A 294 14.44 47.51 36.65
CA GLY A 294 13.20 48.20 37.05
C GLY A 294 11.93 47.67 36.36
N SER A 295 12.05 46.66 35.43
CA SER A 295 10.87 46.04 34.83
C SER A 295 10.24 45.05 35.78
N PHE A 296 8.90 45.02 35.82
CA PHE A 296 8.16 43.96 36.48
C PHE A 296 8.11 42.72 35.59
N VAL A 297 8.38 41.55 36.16
CA VAL A 297 8.34 40.25 35.51
C VAL A 297 7.48 39.27 36.28
N HIS A 298 6.86 38.34 35.57
CA HIS A 298 6.18 37.20 36.19
C HIS A 298 7.10 36.02 36.36
N GLN A 299 6.75 35.11 37.23
CA GLN A 299 7.46 33.84 37.33
C GLN A 299 7.51 33.15 35.95
N ASP A 300 8.63 32.54 35.60
CA ASP A 300 8.93 31.88 34.35
C ASP A 300 9.15 32.80 33.13
N ASP A 301 9.03 34.14 33.27
CA ASP A 301 9.41 35.08 32.20
C ASP A 301 10.93 35.00 31.92
N VAL A 302 11.29 35.04 30.62
CA VAL A 302 12.70 35.02 30.18
C VAL A 302 13.37 36.37 30.48
N LEU A 303 14.38 36.35 31.34
CA LEU A 303 15.16 37.54 31.71
C LEU A 303 16.26 37.85 30.71
N LEU A 304 17.00 36.82 30.33
CA LEU A 304 18.09 36.92 29.38
C LEU A 304 18.31 35.56 28.70
N ARG A 305 18.99 35.60 27.56
CA ARG A 305 19.40 34.39 26.84
C ARG A 305 20.92 34.27 26.84
N ILE A 306 21.38 33.05 27.07
CA ILE A 306 22.78 32.69 26.94
C ILE A 306 23.00 31.83 25.71
N SER A 307 24.15 31.96 25.09
CA SER A 307 24.57 31.11 23.97
C SER A 307 25.95 30.52 24.25
N GLY A 308 26.15 29.30 23.79
CA GLY A 308 27.45 28.65 23.93
C GLY A 308 27.57 27.47 22.98
N LYS A 309 28.77 27.10 22.62
CA LYS A 309 29.01 25.92 21.76
C LYS A 309 28.48 24.65 22.42
N ASP A 310 28.71 24.52 23.74
CA ASP A 310 28.31 23.36 24.50
C ASP A 310 26.79 23.24 24.64
N LEU A 311 26.09 24.36 24.88
CA LEU A 311 24.63 24.44 24.92
C LEU A 311 24.01 24.02 23.57
N LYS A 312 24.53 24.58 22.46
CA LYS A 312 24.07 24.20 21.11
C LYS A 312 24.33 22.73 20.80
N THR A 313 25.47 22.20 21.27
CA THR A 313 25.79 20.79 21.08
C THR A 313 24.86 19.91 21.91
N GLN A 314 24.56 20.30 23.14
CA GLN A 314 23.63 19.59 24.02
C GLN A 314 22.22 19.58 23.46
N GLU A 315 21.72 20.74 23.03
CA GLU A 315 20.41 20.86 22.35
C GLU A 315 20.35 19.96 21.10
N LYS A 316 21.40 20.03 20.27
CA LYS A 316 21.47 19.19 19.06
C LYS A 316 21.49 17.70 19.41
N ASN A 317 22.28 17.29 20.39
CA ASN A 317 22.34 15.89 20.80
C ASN A 317 20.98 15.41 21.34
N ALA A 318 20.28 16.27 22.09
CA ALA A 318 18.93 15.98 22.58
C ALA A 318 17.92 15.89 21.43
N ALA A 319 18.00 16.79 20.44
CA ALA A 319 17.19 16.74 19.23
C ALA A 319 17.44 15.46 18.42
N ASP A 320 18.71 15.07 18.25
CA ASP A 320 19.07 13.83 17.56
C ASP A 320 18.55 12.59 18.30
N SER A 321 18.55 12.63 19.66
CA SER A 321 18.00 11.57 20.51
C SER A 321 16.48 11.49 20.39
N LEU A 322 15.79 12.63 20.40
CA LEU A 322 14.34 12.71 20.19
C LEU A 322 13.97 12.13 18.83
N ARG A 323 14.63 12.57 17.78
CA ARG A 323 14.38 12.04 16.44
C ARG A 323 14.61 10.54 16.33
N SER A 324 15.63 10.03 17.02
CA SER A 324 15.91 8.58 17.09
C SER A 324 14.77 7.82 17.80
N ALA A 325 14.22 8.39 18.89
CA ALA A 325 13.09 7.82 19.59
C ALA A 325 11.81 7.83 18.74
N GLU A 326 11.51 8.94 18.04
CA GLU A 326 10.40 9.07 17.10
C GLU A 326 10.46 8.03 15.98
N LEU A 327 11.64 7.80 15.42
CA LEU A 327 11.83 6.78 14.39
C LEU A 327 11.56 5.36 14.91
N ARG A 328 11.95 5.07 16.16
CA ARG A 328 11.64 3.78 16.80
C ARG A 328 10.16 3.63 17.04
N MET A 329 9.48 4.67 17.55
CA MET A 329 8.04 4.69 17.75
C MET A 329 7.30 4.45 16.43
N SER A 330 7.64 5.18 15.36
CA SER A 330 7.05 4.98 14.03
C SER A 330 7.30 3.56 13.48
N SER A 331 8.43 2.94 13.82
CA SER A 331 8.68 1.53 13.48
C SER A 331 7.80 0.57 14.27
N ALA A 332 7.61 0.81 15.57
CA ALA A 332 6.73 0.02 16.42
C ALA A 332 5.25 0.14 15.97
N GLU A 333 4.78 1.36 15.63
CA GLU A 333 3.44 1.59 15.07
C GLU A 333 3.20 0.78 13.80
N ARG A 334 4.16 0.79 12.86
CA ARG A 334 4.06 -0.03 11.65
C ARG A 334 4.06 -1.53 11.96
N ASN A 335 4.81 -1.96 12.97
CA ASN A 335 4.80 -3.35 13.37
C ASN A 335 3.43 -3.75 13.90
N VAL A 336 2.81 -2.94 14.77
CA VAL A 336 1.45 -3.18 15.27
C VAL A 336 0.45 -3.22 14.13
N SER A 337 0.56 -2.32 13.13
CA SER A 337 -0.35 -2.30 12.00
C SER A 337 -0.34 -3.59 11.15
N TYR A 338 0.73 -4.38 11.18
CA TYR A 338 0.79 -5.66 10.47
C TYR A 338 -0.02 -6.77 11.13
N TYR A 339 -0.47 -6.57 12.38
CA TYR A 339 -1.30 -7.52 13.13
C TYR A 339 -2.80 -7.36 12.83
N THR A 340 -3.19 -6.27 12.19
CA THR A 340 -4.51 -6.10 11.58
C THR A 340 -4.34 -6.25 10.06
N ILE A 341 -5.05 -7.20 9.48
CA ILE A 341 -4.96 -7.52 8.06
C ILE A 341 -6.26 -7.11 7.39
N ASP A 342 -6.17 -6.10 6.55
CA ASP A 342 -7.28 -5.53 5.80
C ASP A 342 -7.33 -6.07 4.37
N SER A 343 -8.51 -6.00 3.76
CA SER A 343 -8.69 -6.34 2.36
C SER A 343 -8.05 -5.29 1.44
N PRO A 344 -7.15 -5.68 0.54
CA PRO A 344 -6.54 -4.75 -0.43
C PRO A 344 -7.45 -4.42 -1.60
N ILE A 345 -8.47 -5.25 -1.88
CA ILE A 345 -9.44 -5.09 -2.96
C ILE A 345 -10.87 -5.34 -2.44
N SER A 346 -11.87 -4.78 -3.13
CA SER A 346 -13.26 -5.18 -2.93
C SER A 346 -13.54 -6.44 -3.74
N GLY A 347 -14.35 -7.36 -3.20
CA GLY A 347 -14.68 -8.59 -3.91
C GLY A 347 -15.30 -9.66 -3.02
N THR A 348 -15.32 -10.88 -3.52
CA THR A 348 -15.90 -12.04 -2.84
C THR A 348 -14.81 -12.99 -2.34
N ILE A 349 -14.96 -13.48 -1.11
CA ILE A 349 -14.07 -14.48 -0.52
C ILE A 349 -14.29 -15.83 -1.19
N VAL A 350 -13.28 -16.34 -1.87
CA VAL A 350 -13.36 -17.65 -2.57
C VAL A 350 -12.58 -18.77 -1.88
N ASP A 351 -11.66 -18.42 -1.00
CA ASP A 351 -10.88 -19.39 -0.21
C ASP A 351 -10.56 -18.80 1.16
N LYS A 352 -10.71 -19.59 2.23
CA LYS A 352 -10.40 -19.25 3.62
C LYS A 352 -9.65 -20.39 4.25
N LYS A 353 -8.34 -20.24 4.45
CA LYS A 353 -7.47 -21.32 4.97
C LYS A 353 -7.25 -21.24 6.46
N VAL A 354 -7.41 -20.05 7.03
CA VAL A 354 -7.09 -19.75 8.42
C VAL A 354 -8.35 -19.28 9.14
N LYS A 355 -8.52 -19.74 10.38
CA LYS A 355 -9.66 -19.42 11.27
C LYS A 355 -9.17 -18.77 12.54
N ALA A 356 -10.08 -18.17 13.28
CA ALA A 356 -9.81 -17.68 14.63
C ALA A 356 -9.35 -18.86 15.52
N GLY A 357 -8.27 -18.61 16.29
CA GLY A 357 -7.60 -19.61 17.14
C GLY A 357 -6.42 -20.33 16.47
N ASP A 358 -6.24 -20.22 15.15
CA ASP A 358 -5.07 -20.79 14.47
C ASP A 358 -3.79 -19.99 14.78
N THR A 359 -2.65 -20.68 14.81
CA THR A 359 -1.36 -20.05 15.04
C THR A 359 -0.57 -19.97 13.73
N LEU A 360 -0.20 -18.76 13.33
CA LEU A 360 0.62 -18.49 12.15
C LEU A 360 2.10 -18.66 12.50
N SER A 361 2.81 -19.52 11.77
CA SER A 361 4.24 -19.76 11.98
C SER A 361 5.07 -19.50 10.72
N THR A 362 6.35 -19.13 10.89
CA THR A 362 7.28 -18.82 9.78
C THR A 362 7.65 -20.01 8.91
N GLY A 363 7.42 -21.24 9.35
CA GLY A 363 7.82 -22.46 8.64
C GLY A 363 6.76 -23.02 7.69
N ASP A 364 5.54 -22.55 7.77
CA ASP A 364 4.42 -23.12 7.04
C ASP A 364 3.96 -22.19 5.90
N THR A 365 4.44 -22.47 4.68
CA THR A 365 4.05 -21.68 3.49
C THR A 365 2.55 -21.74 3.18
N ALA A 366 1.85 -22.77 3.67
CA ALA A 366 0.41 -22.89 3.51
C ALA A 366 -0.36 -21.91 4.41
N LEU A 367 0.16 -21.62 5.61
CA LEU A 367 -0.43 -20.65 6.55
C LEU A 367 -0.12 -19.19 6.22
N GLN A 368 0.82 -18.93 5.33
CA GLN A 368 1.08 -17.56 4.84
C GLN A 368 0.00 -17.07 3.86
N ASN A 369 -0.79 -17.97 3.27
CA ASN A 369 -1.92 -17.64 2.42
C ASN A 369 -3.20 -17.77 3.26
N LEU A 370 -3.72 -16.68 3.78
CA LEU A 370 -4.84 -16.67 4.71
C LEU A 370 -6.18 -16.88 4.02
N CYS A 371 -6.45 -16.09 3.01
CA CYS A 371 -7.64 -16.18 2.17
C CYS A 371 -7.38 -15.66 0.76
N THR A 372 -8.30 -15.94 -0.16
CA THR A 372 -8.26 -15.44 -1.53
C THR A 372 -9.56 -14.69 -1.83
N ILE A 373 -9.41 -13.52 -2.45
CA ILE A 373 -10.49 -12.61 -2.81
C ILE A 373 -10.51 -12.48 -4.32
N TYR A 374 -11.71 -12.58 -4.91
CA TYR A 374 -11.93 -12.33 -6.33
C TYR A 374 -12.75 -11.05 -6.51
N ASP A 375 -12.25 -10.15 -7.32
CA ASP A 375 -13.05 -9.04 -7.84
C ASP A 375 -13.94 -9.55 -8.98
N MET A 376 -15.25 -9.51 -8.72
CA MET A 376 -16.31 -9.96 -9.63
C MET A 376 -17.02 -8.78 -10.32
N SER A 377 -16.44 -7.59 -10.35
CA SER A 377 -17.04 -6.42 -10.99
C SER A 377 -17.18 -6.57 -12.50
N TYR A 378 -16.32 -7.33 -13.12
CA TYR A 378 -16.38 -7.85 -14.49
C TYR A 378 -15.58 -9.16 -14.57
N LEU A 379 -15.72 -9.88 -15.67
CA LEU A 379 -14.93 -11.08 -15.91
C LEU A 379 -14.01 -10.89 -17.12
N GLU A 380 -12.94 -11.65 -17.16
CA GLU A 380 -11.99 -11.68 -18.25
C GLU A 380 -11.91 -13.08 -18.86
N LEU A 381 -12.18 -13.19 -20.14
CA LEU A 381 -11.91 -14.41 -20.89
C LEU A 381 -10.52 -14.30 -21.53
N LYS A 382 -9.62 -15.18 -21.14
CA LYS A 382 -8.25 -15.23 -21.66
C LYS A 382 -8.16 -16.29 -22.76
N LEU A 383 -7.88 -15.82 -23.97
CA LEU A 383 -7.73 -16.65 -25.19
C LEU A 383 -6.27 -16.71 -25.59
N ASN A 384 -5.86 -17.87 -26.14
CA ASN A 384 -4.58 -18.01 -26.80
C ASN A 384 -4.81 -18.08 -28.33
N VAL A 385 -4.46 -17.03 -29.03
CA VAL A 385 -4.71 -16.85 -30.46
C VAL A 385 -3.45 -17.18 -31.27
N ASP A 386 -3.61 -17.99 -32.31
CA ASP A 386 -2.53 -18.36 -33.22
C ASP A 386 -1.92 -17.16 -33.97
N GLU A 387 -0.62 -17.22 -34.28
CA GLU A 387 0.13 -16.18 -34.99
C GLU A 387 -0.50 -15.76 -36.32
N LEU A 388 -1.13 -16.69 -37.04
CA LEU A 388 -1.75 -16.40 -38.34
C LEU A 388 -3.02 -15.56 -38.21
N LYS A 389 -3.69 -15.61 -37.06
CA LYS A 389 -4.98 -14.95 -36.81
C LYS A 389 -4.87 -13.66 -36.00
N ILE A 390 -3.83 -13.51 -35.18
CA ILE A 390 -3.67 -12.37 -34.26
C ILE A 390 -3.73 -11.01 -34.96
N ARG A 391 -3.24 -10.92 -36.20
CA ARG A 391 -3.23 -9.68 -36.97
C ARG A 391 -4.63 -9.16 -37.34
N SER A 392 -5.64 -10.03 -37.33
CA SER A 392 -7.03 -9.67 -37.61
C SER A 392 -7.79 -9.18 -36.37
N LEU A 393 -7.23 -9.36 -35.17
CA LEU A 393 -7.84 -8.96 -33.91
C LEU A 393 -7.32 -7.62 -33.45
N LYS A 394 -8.23 -6.79 -32.93
CA LYS A 394 -7.94 -5.44 -32.44
C LYS A 394 -8.69 -5.18 -31.16
N VAL A 395 -8.08 -4.39 -30.28
CA VAL A 395 -8.75 -3.86 -29.08
C VAL A 395 -10.02 -3.08 -29.50
N GLY A 396 -11.09 -3.30 -28.75
CA GLY A 396 -12.39 -2.66 -29.00
C GLY A 396 -13.33 -3.44 -29.92
N GLN A 397 -12.94 -4.63 -30.41
CA GLN A 397 -13.85 -5.50 -31.17
C GLN A 397 -14.85 -6.19 -30.25
N ASP A 398 -16.10 -6.28 -30.70
CA ASP A 398 -17.16 -7.03 -30.04
C ASP A 398 -16.92 -8.53 -30.17
N VAL A 399 -17.22 -9.23 -29.09
CA VAL A 399 -17.06 -10.68 -28.96
C VAL A 399 -18.35 -11.28 -28.41
N GLU A 400 -18.83 -12.32 -29.07
CA GLU A 400 -19.91 -13.15 -28.57
C GLU A 400 -19.31 -14.35 -27.83
N ILE A 401 -19.76 -14.56 -26.60
CA ILE A 401 -19.18 -15.57 -25.69
C ILE A 401 -20.26 -16.56 -25.29
N SER A 402 -19.94 -17.84 -25.42
CA SER A 402 -20.77 -18.93 -24.93
C SER A 402 -19.96 -19.82 -23.99
N ALA A 403 -20.52 -20.17 -22.84
CA ALA A 403 -19.90 -21.06 -21.88
C ALA A 403 -20.56 -22.44 -21.90
N ASP A 404 -19.76 -23.48 -21.87
CA ASP A 404 -20.27 -24.87 -21.89
C ASP A 404 -21.12 -25.19 -20.66
N ALA A 405 -20.82 -24.52 -19.54
CA ALA A 405 -21.53 -24.69 -18.26
C ALA A 405 -22.92 -24.00 -18.23
N VAL A 406 -23.19 -23.06 -19.16
CA VAL A 406 -24.46 -22.30 -19.24
C VAL A 406 -25.02 -22.43 -20.66
N PRO A 407 -25.58 -23.59 -21.01
CA PRO A 407 -26.00 -23.85 -22.37
C PRO A 407 -27.23 -23.00 -22.76
N GLY A 408 -27.14 -22.40 -23.95
CA GLY A 408 -28.23 -21.61 -24.52
C GLY A 408 -28.16 -20.11 -24.24
N GLU A 409 -27.24 -19.65 -23.43
CA GLU A 409 -26.98 -18.23 -23.20
C GLU A 409 -25.74 -17.74 -23.95
N THR A 410 -25.81 -16.52 -24.43
CA THR A 410 -24.68 -15.83 -25.05
C THR A 410 -24.44 -14.51 -24.34
N TYR A 411 -23.18 -14.25 -24.07
CA TYR A 411 -22.71 -13.06 -23.36
C TYR A 411 -21.95 -12.16 -24.35
N LYS A 412 -21.99 -10.88 -24.11
CA LYS A 412 -21.24 -9.89 -24.89
C LYS A 412 -19.97 -9.52 -24.17
N GLY A 413 -18.87 -9.53 -24.90
CA GLY A 413 -17.59 -9.04 -24.43
C GLY A 413 -16.94 -8.11 -25.44
N VAL A 414 -15.88 -7.47 -25.03
CA VAL A 414 -15.07 -6.59 -25.87
C VAL A 414 -13.59 -6.95 -25.67
N ILE A 415 -12.81 -7.03 -26.75
CA ILE A 415 -11.37 -7.22 -26.65
C ILE A 415 -10.77 -6.04 -25.90
N SER A 416 -10.28 -6.29 -24.68
CA SER A 416 -9.64 -5.28 -23.82
C SER A 416 -8.15 -5.18 -24.07
N SER A 417 -7.49 -6.30 -24.37
CA SER A 417 -6.06 -6.31 -24.68
C SER A 417 -5.66 -7.38 -25.67
N VAL A 418 -4.62 -7.06 -26.46
CA VAL A 418 -3.93 -7.99 -27.37
C VAL A 418 -2.45 -7.87 -27.06
N LEU A 419 -1.88 -8.89 -26.44
CA LEU A 419 -0.47 -8.87 -26.08
C LEU A 419 0.41 -9.16 -27.30
N VAL A 420 1.47 -8.35 -27.44
CA VAL A 420 2.46 -8.51 -28.54
C VAL A 420 3.55 -9.56 -28.21
N ALA A 421 3.62 -10.01 -26.96
CA ALA A 421 4.54 -11.05 -26.53
C ALA A 421 3.86 -12.41 -26.69
N GLY A 422 4.23 -13.14 -27.74
CA GLY A 422 3.76 -14.51 -27.97
C GLY A 422 4.50 -15.52 -27.09
N THR A 423 3.82 -16.60 -26.75
CA THR A 423 4.39 -17.78 -26.10
C THR A 423 4.48 -18.93 -27.10
N THR A 424 5.67 -19.56 -27.19
CA THR A 424 5.89 -20.71 -28.09
C THR A 424 5.88 -21.99 -27.26
N ALA A 425 4.96 -22.89 -27.59
CA ALA A 425 4.88 -24.22 -27.01
C ALA A 425 4.69 -25.24 -28.11
N ASN A 426 5.43 -26.37 -28.07
CA ASN A 426 5.34 -27.46 -29.04
C ASN A 426 5.47 -27.03 -30.52
N GLY A 427 6.25 -25.96 -30.78
CA GLY A 427 6.47 -25.45 -32.13
C GLY A 427 5.37 -24.56 -32.72
N SER A 428 4.33 -24.23 -31.92
CA SER A 428 3.30 -23.24 -32.26
C SER A 428 3.45 -22.01 -31.38
N THR A 429 3.30 -20.82 -31.98
CA THR A 429 3.30 -19.53 -31.28
C THR A 429 1.89 -19.03 -31.13
N SER A 430 1.51 -18.74 -29.91
CA SER A 430 0.21 -18.12 -29.57
C SER A 430 0.39 -16.80 -28.83
N TYR A 431 -0.58 -15.93 -29.02
CA TYR A 431 -0.62 -14.61 -28.40
C TYR A 431 -1.82 -14.51 -27.47
N PRO A 432 -1.61 -14.10 -26.20
CA PRO A 432 -2.70 -13.92 -25.28
C PRO A 432 -3.58 -12.72 -25.70
N VAL A 433 -4.88 -12.97 -25.76
CA VAL A 433 -5.92 -11.96 -25.97
C VAL A 433 -6.87 -12.01 -24.80
N THR A 434 -7.17 -10.85 -24.22
CA THR A 434 -8.12 -10.74 -23.11
C THR A 434 -9.40 -10.08 -23.62
N VAL A 435 -10.53 -10.71 -23.34
CA VAL A 435 -11.86 -10.19 -23.60
C VAL A 435 -12.52 -9.86 -22.28
N ARG A 436 -12.97 -8.64 -22.11
CA ARG A 436 -13.70 -8.16 -20.94
C ARG A 436 -15.19 -8.43 -21.12
N ILE A 437 -15.82 -8.92 -20.06
CA ILE A 437 -17.25 -9.25 -19.97
C ILE A 437 -17.85 -8.43 -18.84
N ASP A 438 -18.64 -7.41 -19.14
CA ASP A 438 -19.23 -6.54 -18.13
C ASP A 438 -20.53 -7.12 -17.54
N ASP A 439 -21.32 -7.79 -18.35
CA ASP A 439 -22.52 -8.52 -17.90
C ASP A 439 -22.17 -9.97 -17.61
N ILE A 440 -21.91 -10.25 -16.34
CA ILE A 440 -21.41 -11.56 -15.92
C ILE A 440 -22.49 -12.64 -15.84
N GLY A 441 -23.78 -12.26 -15.68
CA GLY A 441 -24.89 -13.21 -15.57
C GLY A 441 -24.59 -14.40 -14.65
N GLU A 442 -24.68 -15.62 -15.18
CA GLU A 442 -24.36 -16.88 -14.46
C GLU A 442 -22.92 -17.35 -14.67
N LEU A 443 -22.07 -16.58 -15.30
CA LEU A 443 -20.67 -16.94 -15.52
C LEU A 443 -19.87 -16.89 -14.22
N LEU A 444 -19.05 -17.91 -14.02
CA LEU A 444 -18.16 -18.00 -12.85
C LEU A 444 -16.69 -18.13 -13.31
N PRO A 445 -15.73 -17.59 -12.52
CA PRO A 445 -14.32 -17.83 -12.75
C PRO A 445 -13.97 -19.31 -12.75
N GLY A 446 -13.12 -19.73 -13.68
CA GLY A 446 -12.74 -21.14 -13.87
C GLY A 446 -13.56 -21.85 -14.96
N MET A 447 -14.68 -21.29 -15.42
CA MET A 447 -15.43 -21.86 -16.52
C MET A 447 -14.67 -21.75 -17.83
N ASN A 448 -14.81 -22.75 -18.72
CA ASN A 448 -14.36 -22.67 -20.09
C ASN A 448 -15.43 -22.02 -20.94
N ALA A 449 -15.01 -21.17 -21.85
CA ALA A 449 -15.90 -20.48 -22.76
C ALA A 449 -15.30 -20.40 -24.18
N THR A 450 -16.18 -20.34 -25.15
CA THR A 450 -15.85 -20.12 -26.55
C THR A 450 -16.20 -18.68 -26.91
N ALA A 451 -15.24 -17.97 -27.50
CA ALA A 451 -15.40 -16.62 -27.99
C ALA A 451 -15.51 -16.62 -29.51
N LYS A 452 -16.56 -16.02 -30.04
CA LYS A 452 -16.74 -15.75 -31.47
C LYS A 452 -16.45 -14.29 -31.75
N ILE A 453 -15.36 -14.04 -32.48
CA ILE A 453 -14.86 -12.70 -32.77
C ILE A 453 -15.05 -12.39 -34.25
N THR A 454 -15.85 -11.39 -34.57
CA THR A 454 -16.02 -10.95 -35.97
C THR A 454 -14.75 -10.21 -36.39
N THR A 455 -13.99 -10.82 -37.31
CA THR A 455 -12.73 -10.26 -37.81
C THR A 455 -12.93 -9.37 -39.03
N ALA A 456 -13.91 -9.70 -39.86
CA ALA A 456 -14.30 -8.90 -41.00
C ALA A 456 -15.75 -9.20 -41.40
N SER A 457 -16.48 -8.21 -41.86
CA SER A 457 -17.82 -8.40 -42.41
C SER A 457 -18.04 -7.51 -43.62
N VAL A 458 -18.74 -8.05 -44.64
CA VAL A 458 -19.21 -7.29 -45.81
C VAL A 458 -20.68 -7.62 -45.99
N LYS A 459 -21.51 -6.58 -46.07
CA LYS A 459 -22.96 -6.70 -46.31
C LYS A 459 -23.25 -6.68 -47.79
N ASN A 460 -24.25 -7.48 -48.21
CA ASN A 460 -24.73 -7.53 -49.58
C ASN A 460 -23.63 -7.80 -50.63
N ALA A 461 -22.64 -8.64 -50.27
CA ALA A 461 -21.55 -9.04 -51.16
C ALA A 461 -22.03 -10.08 -52.19
N LEU A 462 -21.48 -10.04 -53.40
CA LEU A 462 -21.63 -11.11 -54.34
C LEU A 462 -20.88 -12.33 -53.83
N ALA A 463 -21.56 -13.41 -53.51
CA ALA A 463 -21.04 -14.56 -52.79
C ALA A 463 -20.92 -15.79 -53.69
N LEU A 464 -19.80 -16.44 -53.60
CA LEU A 464 -19.48 -17.67 -54.30
C LEU A 464 -19.23 -18.77 -53.27
N PRO A 465 -19.78 -19.99 -53.41
CA PRO A 465 -19.39 -21.11 -52.56
C PRO A 465 -17.88 -21.36 -52.61
N ASN A 466 -17.27 -21.57 -51.48
CA ASN A 466 -15.82 -21.85 -51.41
C ASN A 466 -15.37 -23.02 -52.29
N ALA A 467 -16.23 -24.05 -52.43
CA ALA A 467 -16.02 -25.21 -53.27
C ALA A 467 -15.95 -24.91 -54.77
N ALA A 468 -16.54 -23.80 -55.22
CA ALA A 468 -16.57 -23.41 -56.63
C ALA A 468 -15.27 -22.71 -57.08
N LEU A 469 -14.40 -22.35 -56.17
CA LEU A 469 -13.12 -21.69 -56.49
C LEU A 469 -12.08 -22.73 -56.91
N VAL A 470 -11.64 -22.69 -58.16
CA VAL A 470 -10.69 -23.61 -58.73
C VAL A 470 -9.32 -22.93 -58.88
N ARG A 471 -8.23 -23.67 -58.54
CA ARG A 471 -6.83 -23.17 -58.63
C ARG A 471 -6.60 -21.80 -57.98
N GLY A 472 -7.38 -21.50 -56.91
CA GLY A 472 -7.23 -20.31 -56.07
C GLY A 472 -7.73 -18.99 -56.65
N SER A 473 -8.07 -18.90 -57.94
CA SER A 473 -8.55 -17.64 -58.55
C SER A 473 -9.44 -17.82 -59.79
N TYR A 474 -9.92 -19.00 -60.06
CA TYR A 474 -10.78 -19.28 -61.22
C TYR A 474 -12.09 -19.93 -60.78
N VAL A 475 -13.15 -19.64 -61.53
CA VAL A 475 -14.48 -20.26 -61.36
C VAL A 475 -14.89 -20.83 -62.71
N LEU A 476 -15.48 -22.02 -62.70
CA LEU A 476 -16.06 -22.65 -63.87
C LEU A 476 -17.50 -22.15 -64.02
N VAL A 477 -17.80 -21.42 -65.13
CA VAL A 477 -19.13 -20.90 -65.40
C VAL A 477 -19.65 -21.51 -66.71
N THR A 478 -20.97 -21.61 -66.87
CA THR A 478 -21.60 -22.04 -68.13
C THR A 478 -21.35 -21.01 -69.22
N LYS A 479 -21.27 -21.44 -70.48
CA LYS A 479 -21.11 -20.52 -71.64
C LYS A 479 -22.25 -19.54 -71.80
N ASP A 480 -23.46 -19.86 -71.29
CA ASP A 480 -24.62 -19.03 -71.31
C ASP A 480 -24.71 -18.01 -70.19
N SER A 481 -23.79 -18.11 -69.17
CA SER A 481 -23.73 -17.17 -68.07
C SER A 481 -23.33 -15.77 -68.53
N PRO A 482 -23.93 -14.69 -67.97
CA PRO A 482 -23.48 -13.32 -68.20
C PRO A 482 -21.97 -13.12 -67.92
N SER A 483 -21.41 -13.90 -66.99
CA SER A 483 -20.00 -13.88 -66.62
C SER A 483 -19.07 -14.50 -67.64
N ALA A 484 -19.56 -15.30 -68.60
CA ALA A 484 -18.76 -15.96 -69.64
C ALA A 484 -18.03 -14.97 -70.56
N LYS A 485 -18.47 -13.69 -70.61
CA LYS A 485 -17.79 -12.61 -71.34
C LYS A 485 -16.35 -12.35 -70.81
N ASN A 486 -16.09 -12.69 -69.54
CA ASN A 486 -14.80 -12.54 -68.88
C ASN A 486 -13.95 -13.84 -68.92
N ALA A 487 -14.26 -14.76 -69.85
CA ALA A 487 -13.57 -16.04 -69.96
C ALA A 487 -12.08 -15.88 -70.24
N ASP A 488 -11.28 -16.64 -69.55
CA ASP A 488 -9.84 -16.76 -69.82
C ASP A 488 -9.57 -17.82 -70.88
N SER A 489 -9.24 -17.37 -72.07
CA SER A 489 -8.96 -18.24 -73.23
C SER A 489 -7.69 -19.07 -73.10
N SER A 490 -6.85 -18.78 -72.08
CA SER A 490 -5.61 -19.55 -71.83
C SER A 490 -5.88 -20.90 -71.13
N MET A 491 -7.10 -21.12 -70.64
CA MET A 491 -7.45 -22.34 -69.88
C MET A 491 -8.45 -23.20 -70.65
N THR A 492 -8.17 -24.48 -70.80
CA THR A 492 -9.06 -25.47 -71.39
C THR A 492 -10.11 -25.89 -70.37
N ALA A 493 -11.38 -25.56 -70.66
CA ALA A 493 -12.52 -25.92 -69.81
C ALA A 493 -13.27 -27.14 -70.41
N PRO A 494 -14.05 -27.87 -69.60
CA PRO A 494 -14.96 -28.91 -70.11
C PRO A 494 -15.98 -28.38 -71.09
N ASP A 495 -16.57 -29.25 -71.91
CA ASP A 495 -17.58 -28.87 -72.88
C ASP A 495 -18.79 -28.22 -72.20
N GLY A 496 -19.22 -27.06 -72.70
CA GLY A 496 -20.33 -26.28 -72.15
C GLY A 496 -19.90 -25.27 -71.09
N TYR A 497 -18.66 -25.22 -70.67
CA TYR A 497 -18.15 -24.34 -69.62
C TYR A 497 -16.97 -23.48 -70.07
N VAL A 498 -16.68 -22.43 -69.30
CA VAL A 498 -15.49 -21.59 -69.46
C VAL A 498 -14.93 -21.22 -68.08
N TYR A 499 -13.62 -21.02 -68.00
CA TYR A 499 -12.99 -20.51 -66.76
C TYR A 499 -13.00 -18.97 -66.78
N VAL A 500 -13.44 -18.40 -65.68
CA VAL A 500 -13.39 -16.96 -65.44
C VAL A 500 -12.46 -16.68 -64.27
N LYS A 501 -11.52 -15.77 -64.46
CA LYS A 501 -10.66 -15.31 -63.38
C LYS A 501 -11.41 -14.37 -62.48
N VAL A 502 -11.34 -14.63 -61.17
CA VAL A 502 -12.02 -13.83 -60.15
C VAL A 502 -11.04 -13.20 -59.22
N THR A 503 -11.41 -12.03 -58.70
CA THR A 503 -10.72 -11.44 -57.53
C THR A 503 -11.66 -11.60 -56.35
N THR A 504 -11.17 -12.30 -55.35
CA THR A 504 -11.91 -12.63 -54.13
C THR A 504 -11.64 -11.61 -53.01
N GLY A 505 -12.54 -11.52 -52.06
CA GLY A 505 -12.41 -10.73 -50.84
C GLY A 505 -12.38 -11.59 -49.59
N ILE A 506 -13.22 -11.25 -48.62
CA ILE A 506 -13.33 -12.02 -47.39
C ILE A 506 -14.12 -13.32 -47.65
N SER A 507 -13.86 -14.32 -46.81
CA SER A 507 -14.57 -15.60 -46.84
C SER A 507 -15.04 -15.97 -45.44
N ASP A 508 -16.19 -16.63 -45.38
CA ASP A 508 -16.62 -17.43 -44.23
C ASP A 508 -16.37 -18.93 -44.51
N ASP A 509 -16.99 -19.80 -43.71
CA ASP A 509 -16.83 -21.26 -43.88
C ASP A 509 -17.41 -21.79 -45.19
N ASP A 510 -18.50 -21.20 -45.70
CA ASP A 510 -19.25 -21.67 -46.86
C ASP A 510 -19.00 -20.83 -48.11
N TYR A 511 -18.85 -19.52 -47.99
CA TYR A 511 -18.84 -18.58 -49.10
C TYR A 511 -17.64 -17.62 -49.08
N ILE A 512 -17.26 -17.16 -50.27
CA ILE A 512 -16.22 -16.16 -50.49
C ILE A 512 -16.80 -14.95 -51.27
N GLU A 513 -16.45 -13.75 -50.87
CA GLU A 513 -16.75 -12.52 -51.58
C GLU A 513 -16.08 -12.50 -52.95
N VAL A 514 -16.84 -12.16 -53.97
CA VAL A 514 -16.31 -11.89 -55.32
C VAL A 514 -16.34 -10.37 -55.58
N LYS A 515 -15.13 -9.78 -55.65
CA LYS A 515 -14.96 -8.34 -55.93
C LYS A 515 -15.04 -8.00 -57.42
N SER A 516 -14.58 -8.92 -58.25
CA SER A 516 -14.62 -8.74 -59.73
C SER A 516 -14.47 -10.08 -60.43
N GLY A 517 -14.89 -10.14 -61.70
CA GLY A 517 -14.80 -11.30 -62.60
C GLY A 517 -16.17 -11.92 -62.89
N LEU A 518 -17.08 -11.96 -61.91
CA LEU A 518 -18.41 -12.55 -62.09
C LEU A 518 -19.51 -11.47 -62.00
N GLN A 519 -20.65 -11.75 -62.55
CA GLN A 519 -21.89 -10.97 -62.47
C GLN A 519 -22.97 -11.79 -61.77
N GLU A 520 -23.91 -11.12 -61.11
CA GLU A 520 -25.04 -11.73 -60.44
C GLU A 520 -25.95 -12.48 -61.46
N GLY A 521 -26.35 -13.70 -61.11
CA GLY A 521 -27.22 -14.52 -61.94
C GLY A 521 -26.58 -15.74 -62.53
#